data_b7ceffca338b11cf477e3d467815276a
#
_entry.id   b7ceffca338b11cf477e3d467815276a
#
_cell.length_a   1.000
_cell.length_b   1.000
_cell.length_c   1.000
_cell.angle_alpha   90.00
_cell.angle_beta   90.00
_cell.angle_gamma   90.00
#
_symmetry.space_group_name_H-M   'P 1'
#
loop_
_entity.id
_entity.type
_entity.pdbx_description
1 polymer ?
#
loop_
_entity_poly.entity_id
_entity_poly.type
_entity_poly.pdbx_seq_one_letter_code
_entity_poly.pdbx_strand_id
1 'polypeptide(L)'
;MLLPQVKQYTKASGLCTPPRMVTYRCHGTLANVGGNALARLLEEAVPTAQDAFVEFDTDDTLEARDEIYCVTVLPNRIKVGFRDARGAVNGAATVALLLRKHTLPCGEIVDYPDASYRSFLMDLARGVPTKEDIFSTIRLMALAKYNRLHLHLIDHFGPCYVSDAVPEYKFLCSSGPCSKELLREIVATCQAFAIEIIPELEVPAHARALCMAYPAFKCISEDHFGWAICPGNDDVWPFFDKLVGELVELFPKSEYIHIGTDELEFDDLGPEYHCHWDTCPRCAALRAREGLADKRAEFYYVVEKMHEIVQSHGKKMMMWNDQIDISNGAPDIPRDILIQFWRIAAPGRGPVEGCTMEKFLEQGFRVVNSHYPYAYTDQNHYLSPEKMKTWSYRKAPDQSTLQTDRLLGGECCAWMMGDYESYPFLGYVIPPVLAIFGDKLWDTRDREHTEEYRQTLAEYLFGNAEYTCIFDVIGDLIPPRKSAQLIAPEANVPTLDAVDASLAKLRTVESRACRNTAQNYIVLFEKLRTP
;
A
#
# COMPACT_ATOMS: atom_id res chain seq x y z
N MET A 1 10.32 0.98 23.47
CA MET A 1 9.19 1.36 22.59
C MET A 1 8.85 0.17 21.67
N LEU A 2 7.68 0.10 21.07
CA LEU A 2 7.31 -0.80 19.96
C LEU A 2 6.90 0.05 18.75
N LEU A 3 6.98 -0.52 17.55
CA LEU A 3 6.56 0.15 16.32
C LEU A 3 5.68 -0.84 15.50
N PRO A 4 4.40 -0.57 15.27
CA PRO A 4 3.62 0.59 15.74
C PRO A 4 3.54 0.72 17.25
N GLN A 5 3.41 1.96 17.73
CA GLN A 5 3.28 2.21 19.17
C GLN A 5 1.95 1.71 19.69
N VAL A 6 1.99 0.97 20.80
CA VAL A 6 0.78 0.44 21.43
C VAL A 6 0.01 1.50 22.20
N LYS A 7 -1.32 1.35 22.28
CA LYS A 7 -2.20 2.30 22.98
C LYS A 7 -1.98 2.31 24.49
N GLN A 8 -1.89 1.14 25.08
CA GLN A 8 -1.75 0.98 26.52
C GLN A 8 -0.75 -0.11 26.87
N TYR A 9 0.13 0.18 27.80
CA TYR A 9 1.01 -0.81 28.43
C TYR A 9 1.01 -0.64 29.94
N THR A 10 0.53 -1.66 30.66
CA THR A 10 0.51 -1.71 32.11
C THR A 10 1.62 -2.65 32.60
N LYS A 11 2.67 -2.11 33.20
CA LYS A 11 3.78 -2.89 33.75
C LYS A 11 3.36 -3.70 34.95
N ALA A 12 3.84 -4.95 35.05
CA ALA A 12 3.79 -5.79 36.22
C ALA A 12 5.21 -6.09 36.74
N SER A 13 5.30 -6.65 37.95
CA SER A 13 6.58 -7.10 38.49
C SER A 13 7.09 -8.34 37.78
N GLY A 14 8.39 -8.45 37.57
CA GLY A 14 9.04 -9.62 36.98
C GLY A 14 9.55 -9.39 35.55
N LEU A 15 10.32 -10.36 35.09
CA LEU A 15 10.90 -10.41 33.76
C LEU A 15 10.58 -11.77 33.14
N CYS A 16 10.36 -11.76 31.83
CA CYS A 16 10.22 -12.95 31.00
C CYS A 16 11.46 -13.06 30.11
N THR A 17 12.08 -14.23 30.08
CA THR A 17 13.17 -14.54 29.16
C THR A 17 12.65 -15.48 28.09
N PRO A 18 12.51 -15.02 26.84
CA PRO A 18 12.04 -15.86 25.75
C PRO A 18 12.96 -17.05 25.50
N PRO A 19 12.40 -18.25 25.21
CA PRO A 19 13.19 -19.41 24.81
C PRO A 19 13.78 -19.19 23.41
N ARG A 20 14.88 -19.87 23.10
CA ARG A 20 15.50 -19.83 21.77
C ARG A 20 14.53 -20.33 20.68
N MET A 21 13.79 -21.39 20.95
CA MET A 21 12.73 -21.91 20.09
C MET A 21 11.37 -21.58 20.70
N VAL A 22 10.57 -20.83 19.99
CA VAL A 22 9.24 -20.41 20.44
C VAL A 22 8.23 -21.49 20.12
N THR A 23 7.49 -21.95 21.13
CA THR A 23 6.35 -22.84 20.93
C THR A 23 5.04 -22.05 21.08
N TYR A 24 4.02 -22.39 20.27
CA TYR A 24 2.71 -21.75 20.39
C TYR A 24 1.57 -22.75 20.37
N ARG A 25 0.45 -22.37 21.00
CA ARG A 25 -0.80 -23.11 21.02
C ARG A 25 -1.99 -22.17 20.73
N CYS A 26 -2.95 -22.69 20.02
CA CYS A 26 -4.15 -21.96 19.61
C CYS A 26 -5.40 -22.67 20.15
N HIS A 27 -6.29 -21.91 20.74
CA HIS A 27 -7.58 -22.40 21.25
C HIS A 27 -8.70 -22.01 20.29
N GLY A 28 -9.02 -22.92 19.35
CA GLY A 28 -10.08 -22.72 18.35
C GLY A 28 -9.58 -22.24 16.98
N THR A 29 -10.50 -22.26 16.01
CA THR A 29 -10.18 -21.99 14.60
C THR A 29 -9.70 -20.56 14.37
N LEU A 30 -10.28 -19.59 15.05
CA LEU A 30 -9.93 -18.18 14.92
C LEU A 30 -8.51 -17.91 15.46
N ALA A 31 -8.13 -18.57 16.56
CA ALA A 31 -6.80 -18.48 17.16
C ALA A 31 -5.70 -19.03 16.24
N ASN A 32 -6.00 -20.00 15.37
CA ASN A 32 -5.06 -20.55 14.42
C ASN A 32 -4.54 -19.48 13.42
N VAL A 33 -5.33 -18.46 13.12
CA VAL A 33 -4.91 -17.35 12.25
C VAL A 33 -3.73 -16.60 12.89
N GLY A 34 -3.83 -16.27 14.18
CA GLY A 34 -2.74 -15.61 14.94
C GLY A 34 -1.50 -16.49 15.08
N GLY A 35 -1.67 -17.77 15.44
CA GLY A 35 -0.56 -18.72 15.56
C GLY A 35 0.18 -18.93 14.24
N ASN A 36 -0.53 -19.08 13.13
CA ASN A 36 0.05 -19.19 11.79
C ASN A 36 0.77 -17.91 11.37
N ALA A 37 0.22 -16.73 11.71
CA ALA A 37 0.88 -15.45 11.47
C ALA A 37 2.20 -15.37 12.28
N LEU A 38 2.19 -15.74 13.57
CA LEU A 38 3.38 -15.76 14.40
C LEU A 38 4.47 -16.66 13.80
N ALA A 39 4.11 -17.88 13.37
CA ALA A 39 5.05 -18.82 12.76
C ALA A 39 5.69 -18.26 11.48
N ARG A 40 4.92 -17.53 10.67
CA ARG A 40 5.44 -16.87 9.45
C ARG A 40 6.32 -15.66 9.76
N LEU A 41 6.03 -14.93 10.84
CA LEU A 41 6.81 -13.76 11.25
C LEU A 41 8.14 -14.16 11.90
N LEU A 42 8.18 -15.24 12.69
CA LEU A 42 9.36 -15.70 13.41
C LEU A 42 10.14 -16.81 12.68
N GLU A 43 9.53 -17.54 11.73
CA GLU A 43 10.09 -18.67 10.98
C GLU A 43 10.57 -19.87 11.84
N GLU A 44 10.84 -19.68 13.13
CA GLU A 44 11.28 -20.71 14.09
C GLU A 44 10.20 -21.01 15.15
N ALA A 45 9.00 -20.46 15.02
CA ALA A 45 7.89 -20.77 15.93
C ALA A 45 7.20 -22.08 15.50
N VAL A 46 6.99 -22.98 16.46
CA VAL A 46 6.39 -24.30 16.19
C VAL A 46 5.13 -24.53 17.03
N PRO A 47 4.07 -25.11 16.43
CA PRO A 47 2.86 -25.45 17.17
C PRO A 47 3.13 -26.58 18.15
N THR A 48 2.45 -26.57 19.29
CA THR A 48 2.50 -27.63 20.30
C THR A 48 1.13 -27.90 20.92
N ALA A 49 0.88 -29.17 21.29
CA ALA A 49 -0.30 -29.55 22.06
C ALA A 49 -0.05 -29.51 23.59
N GLN A 50 1.20 -29.36 24.01
CA GLN A 50 1.61 -29.28 25.41
C GLN A 50 1.77 -27.82 25.86
N ASP A 51 2.46 -27.58 26.97
CA ASP A 51 2.74 -26.25 27.46
C ASP A 51 3.45 -25.41 26.40
N ALA A 52 2.79 -24.35 25.97
CA ALA A 52 3.28 -23.44 24.96
C ALA A 52 3.83 -22.17 25.62
N PHE A 53 4.87 -21.59 24.97
CA PHE A 53 5.36 -20.28 25.39
C PHE A 53 4.43 -19.15 24.98
N VAL A 54 3.74 -19.26 23.83
CA VAL A 54 2.72 -18.31 23.38
C VAL A 54 1.39 -19.01 23.22
N GLU A 55 0.34 -18.46 23.84
CA GLU A 55 -1.01 -18.99 23.78
C GLU A 55 -1.94 -17.97 23.13
N PHE A 56 -2.73 -18.40 22.14
CA PHE A 56 -3.75 -17.61 21.46
C PHE A 56 -5.14 -18.09 21.84
N ASP A 57 -6.00 -17.18 22.32
CA ASP A 57 -7.39 -17.48 22.64
C ASP A 57 -8.30 -16.28 22.35
N THR A 58 -9.57 -16.55 22.06
CA THR A 58 -10.58 -15.49 21.98
C THR A 58 -10.86 -14.91 23.37
N ASP A 59 -11.03 -13.59 23.43
CA ASP A 59 -11.31 -12.89 24.67
C ASP A 59 -12.50 -11.93 24.50
N ASP A 60 -13.68 -12.41 24.90
CA ASP A 60 -14.92 -11.65 24.85
C ASP A 60 -15.03 -10.57 25.94
N THR A 61 -14.09 -10.52 26.90
CA THR A 61 -14.02 -9.47 27.91
C THR A 61 -13.42 -8.18 27.40
N LEU A 62 -12.69 -8.22 26.28
CA LEU A 62 -12.20 -7.04 25.60
C LEU A 62 -13.36 -6.17 25.10
N GLU A 63 -13.12 -4.85 25.01
CA GLU A 63 -14.08 -3.91 24.43
C GLU A 63 -14.59 -4.41 23.06
N ALA A 64 -15.87 -4.18 22.73
CA ALA A 64 -16.43 -4.51 21.42
C ALA A 64 -15.91 -3.53 20.35
N ARG A 65 -14.71 -3.79 19.87
CA ARG A 65 -13.96 -2.97 18.90
C ARG A 65 -13.27 -3.89 17.90
N ASP A 66 -13.28 -3.50 16.64
CA ASP A 66 -12.59 -4.22 15.58
C ASP A 66 -11.08 -4.21 15.81
N GLU A 67 -10.45 -5.34 15.49
CA GLU A 67 -9.00 -5.55 15.53
C GLU A 67 -8.36 -5.39 16.93
N ILE A 68 -9.14 -5.30 18.02
CA ILE A 68 -8.63 -5.23 19.38
C ILE A 68 -7.93 -6.52 19.79
N TYR A 69 -6.85 -6.39 20.50
CA TYR A 69 -6.15 -7.51 21.14
C TYR A 69 -5.50 -7.09 22.46
N CYS A 70 -5.19 -8.10 23.26
CA CYS A 70 -4.43 -7.98 24.51
C CYS A 70 -3.23 -8.93 24.45
N VAL A 71 -2.04 -8.48 24.88
CA VAL A 71 -0.85 -9.32 25.06
C VAL A 71 -0.44 -9.24 26.52
N THR A 72 -0.56 -10.37 27.24
CA THR A 72 -0.11 -10.50 28.63
C THR A 72 1.23 -11.23 28.68
N VAL A 73 2.29 -10.54 29.12
CA VAL A 73 3.64 -11.11 29.31
C VAL A 73 3.76 -11.55 30.76
N LEU A 74 3.89 -12.86 30.98
CA LEU A 74 4.12 -13.52 32.25
C LEU A 74 5.58 -14.00 32.35
N PRO A 75 6.12 -14.34 33.53
CA PRO A 75 7.52 -14.72 33.65
C PRO A 75 7.96 -15.90 32.79
N ASN A 76 7.04 -16.79 32.42
CA ASN A 76 7.33 -18.04 31.70
C ASN A 76 6.51 -18.25 30.42
N ARG A 77 5.63 -17.31 30.04
CA ARG A 77 4.78 -17.41 28.85
C ARG A 77 4.19 -16.06 28.46
N ILE A 78 3.63 -16.02 27.24
CA ILE A 78 2.86 -14.90 26.70
C ILE A 78 1.46 -15.39 26.34
N LYS A 79 0.43 -14.62 26.70
CA LYS A 79 -0.95 -14.87 26.27
C LYS A 79 -1.40 -13.77 25.32
N VAL A 80 -2.13 -14.15 24.28
CA VAL A 80 -2.73 -13.24 23.30
C VAL A 80 -4.23 -13.46 23.29
N GLY A 81 -4.97 -12.50 23.81
CA GLY A 81 -6.44 -12.43 23.74
C GLY A 81 -6.88 -11.52 22.59
N PHE A 82 -7.96 -11.86 21.89
CA PHE A 82 -8.45 -11.08 20.75
C PHE A 82 -9.93 -11.35 20.48
N ARG A 83 -10.59 -10.47 19.70
CA ARG A 83 -11.99 -10.65 19.31
C ARG A 83 -12.20 -11.15 17.88
N ASP A 84 -11.28 -10.84 16.96
CA ASP A 84 -11.40 -11.17 15.54
C ASP A 84 -10.05 -11.64 14.94
N ALA A 85 -10.09 -12.10 13.71
CA ALA A 85 -8.90 -12.65 13.03
C ALA A 85 -7.78 -11.60 12.87
N ARG A 86 -8.13 -10.33 12.63
CA ARG A 86 -7.13 -9.25 12.49
C ARG A 86 -6.52 -8.91 13.84
N GLY A 87 -7.31 -8.88 14.92
CA GLY A 87 -6.80 -8.76 16.29
C GLY A 87 -5.81 -9.87 16.64
N ALA A 88 -6.09 -11.12 16.25
CA ALA A 88 -5.17 -12.23 16.45
C ALA A 88 -3.83 -12.03 15.70
N VAL A 89 -3.87 -11.56 14.44
CA VAL A 89 -2.65 -11.26 13.64
C VAL A 89 -1.89 -10.08 14.22
N ASN A 90 -2.58 -9.00 14.61
CA ASN A 90 -1.96 -7.82 15.21
C ASN A 90 -1.30 -8.15 16.55
N GLY A 91 -1.92 -9.01 17.36
CA GLY A 91 -1.32 -9.57 18.57
C GLY A 91 -0.07 -10.40 18.26
N ALA A 92 -0.12 -11.25 17.23
CA ALA A 92 1.04 -12.02 16.77
C ALA A 92 2.18 -11.12 16.30
N ALA A 93 1.90 -10.04 15.58
CA ALA A 93 2.89 -9.05 15.15
C ALA A 93 3.56 -8.36 16.37
N THR A 94 2.77 -7.98 17.37
CA THR A 94 3.28 -7.41 18.61
C THR A 94 4.18 -8.41 19.37
N VAL A 95 3.77 -9.68 19.48
CA VAL A 95 4.59 -10.75 20.09
C VAL A 95 5.89 -10.95 19.31
N ALA A 96 5.82 -10.99 17.96
CA ALA A 96 7.02 -11.14 17.13
C ALA A 96 8.04 -10.03 17.36
N LEU A 97 7.59 -8.79 17.52
CA LEU A 97 8.46 -7.64 17.84
C LEU A 97 9.00 -7.71 19.28
N LEU A 98 8.19 -8.12 20.25
CA LEU A 98 8.65 -8.33 21.63
C LEU A 98 9.75 -9.38 21.70
N LEU A 99 9.57 -10.49 20.99
CA LEU A 99 10.51 -11.63 21.02
C LEU A 99 11.89 -11.36 20.37
N ARG A 100 12.07 -10.19 19.74
CA ARG A 100 13.39 -9.70 19.31
C ARG A 100 14.27 -9.25 20.48
N LYS A 101 13.66 -9.05 21.66
CA LYS A 101 14.36 -8.64 22.88
C LYS A 101 14.76 -9.85 23.72
N HIS A 102 15.97 -9.84 24.28
CA HIS A 102 16.47 -10.91 25.14
C HIS A 102 15.69 -11.08 26.45
N THR A 103 15.11 -9.99 26.94
CA THR A 103 14.31 -9.96 28.18
C THR A 103 13.13 -9.02 28.01
N LEU A 104 11.97 -9.43 28.48
CA LEU A 104 10.72 -8.69 28.41
C LEU A 104 10.25 -8.34 29.82
N PRO A 105 9.91 -7.10 30.12
CA PRO A 105 9.20 -6.80 31.38
C PRO A 105 7.81 -7.45 31.33
N CYS A 106 7.41 -8.05 32.44
CA CYS A 106 6.05 -8.55 32.59
C CYS A 106 5.06 -7.39 32.58
N GLY A 107 3.86 -7.66 32.09
CA GLY A 107 2.81 -6.65 31.97
C GLY A 107 1.75 -7.01 30.97
N GLU A 108 0.86 -6.07 30.73
CA GLU A 108 -0.26 -6.21 29.80
C GLU A 108 -0.28 -5.07 28.80
N ILE A 109 -0.44 -5.42 27.53
CA ILE A 109 -0.66 -4.50 26.43
C ILE A 109 -2.10 -4.68 25.98
N VAL A 110 -2.88 -3.58 25.89
CA VAL A 110 -4.17 -3.54 25.22
C VAL A 110 -4.06 -2.57 24.06
N ASP A 111 -4.40 -3.03 22.85
CA ASP A 111 -4.08 -2.26 21.65
C ASP A 111 -5.11 -2.48 20.52
N TYR A 112 -5.28 -1.45 19.69
CA TYR A 112 -6.22 -1.38 18.57
C TYR A 112 -5.88 -0.21 17.63
N PRO A 113 -6.32 -0.23 16.36
CA PRO A 113 -6.03 0.86 15.41
C PRO A 113 -6.93 2.09 15.58
N ASP A 114 -6.41 3.26 15.18
CA ASP A 114 -7.23 4.47 14.97
C ASP A 114 -7.85 4.50 13.56
N ALA A 115 -7.12 4.06 12.54
CA ALA A 115 -7.61 3.97 11.17
C ALA A 115 -8.16 2.57 10.86
N SER A 116 -9.39 2.48 10.35
CA SER A 116 -9.98 1.21 9.89
C SER A 116 -9.42 0.76 8.53
N TYR A 117 -8.89 1.68 7.72
CA TYR A 117 -8.26 1.43 6.43
C TYR A 117 -6.78 1.79 6.52
N ARG A 118 -5.90 0.79 6.44
CA ARG A 118 -4.44 0.93 6.54
C ARG A 118 -3.81 0.16 5.38
N SER A 119 -3.51 0.87 4.32
CA SER A 119 -3.11 0.27 3.04
C SER A 119 -1.74 0.74 2.57
N PHE A 120 -1.16 -0.11 1.76
CA PHE A 120 0.03 0.16 0.97
C PHE A 120 -0.24 -0.24 -0.48
N LEU A 121 -0.01 0.69 -1.43
CA LEU A 121 -0.06 0.42 -2.86
C LEU A 121 1.31 -0.04 -3.36
N MET A 122 1.31 -1.18 -4.05
CA MET A 122 2.45 -1.74 -4.76
C MET A 122 2.17 -1.73 -6.26
N ASP A 123 2.95 -0.98 -7.00
CA ASP A 123 2.85 -0.90 -8.46
C ASP A 123 3.58 -2.09 -9.10
N LEU A 124 2.83 -2.99 -9.71
CA LEU A 124 3.33 -4.10 -10.52
C LEU A 124 3.20 -3.84 -12.03
N ALA A 125 2.41 -2.82 -12.40
CA ALA A 125 2.11 -2.54 -13.81
C ALA A 125 3.21 -1.75 -14.53
N ARG A 126 4.14 -1.13 -13.78
CA ARG A 126 5.30 -0.43 -14.36
C ARG A 126 6.63 -1.16 -14.13
N GLY A 127 6.59 -2.31 -13.48
CA GLY A 127 7.75 -3.17 -13.26
C GLY A 127 7.46 -4.21 -12.17
N VAL A 128 7.79 -5.47 -12.41
CA VAL A 128 7.55 -6.54 -11.45
C VAL A 128 8.77 -6.68 -10.53
N PRO A 129 8.62 -6.44 -9.21
CA PRO A 129 9.70 -6.63 -8.24
C PRO A 129 10.09 -8.10 -8.09
N THR A 130 11.23 -8.35 -7.45
CA THR A 130 11.63 -9.72 -7.12
C THR A 130 10.62 -10.37 -6.15
N LYS A 131 10.48 -11.68 -6.25
CA LYS A 131 9.61 -12.45 -5.36
C LYS A 131 9.98 -12.21 -3.88
N GLU A 132 11.26 -12.17 -3.59
CA GLU A 132 11.82 -11.93 -2.25
C GLU A 132 11.39 -10.56 -1.71
N ASP A 133 11.44 -9.51 -2.52
CA ASP A 133 11.06 -8.15 -2.11
C ASP A 133 9.55 -8.03 -1.90
N ILE A 134 8.74 -8.65 -2.75
CA ILE A 134 7.28 -8.69 -2.58
C ILE A 134 6.92 -9.32 -1.23
N PHE A 135 7.44 -10.53 -0.93
CA PHE A 135 7.09 -11.23 0.30
C PHE A 135 7.71 -10.60 1.55
N SER A 136 8.90 -10.01 1.43
CA SER A 136 9.50 -9.20 2.51
C SER A 136 8.62 -7.98 2.82
N THR A 137 8.14 -7.28 1.80
CA THR A 137 7.21 -6.15 1.94
C THR A 137 5.92 -6.56 2.64
N ILE A 138 5.27 -7.66 2.23
CA ILE A 138 4.04 -8.16 2.87
C ILE A 138 4.30 -8.52 4.35
N ARG A 139 5.45 -9.11 4.67
CA ARG A 139 5.83 -9.40 6.06
C ARG A 139 6.01 -8.13 6.89
N LEU A 140 6.68 -7.12 6.34
CA LEU A 140 6.84 -5.82 7.00
C LEU A 140 5.48 -5.12 7.16
N MET A 141 4.59 -5.20 6.19
CA MET A 141 3.21 -4.73 6.32
C MET A 141 2.49 -5.40 7.50
N ALA A 142 2.59 -6.72 7.63
CA ALA A 142 1.98 -7.44 8.75
C ALA A 142 2.56 -7.00 10.10
N LEU A 143 3.87 -6.81 10.21
CA LEU A 143 4.52 -6.27 11.42
C LEU A 143 4.07 -4.84 11.74
N ALA A 144 3.87 -4.00 10.73
CA ALA A 144 3.34 -2.64 10.86
C ALA A 144 1.80 -2.58 10.92
N LYS A 145 1.13 -3.74 10.99
CA LYS A 145 -0.31 -3.91 11.19
C LYS A 145 -1.17 -3.27 10.08
N TYR A 146 -0.69 -3.29 8.83
CA TYR A 146 -1.53 -3.00 7.68
C TYR A 146 -2.62 -4.05 7.52
N ASN A 147 -3.78 -3.64 7.00
CA ASN A 147 -4.87 -4.56 6.73
C ASN A 147 -5.29 -4.62 5.27
N ARG A 148 -4.64 -3.84 4.40
CA ARG A 148 -4.86 -3.86 2.95
C ARG A 148 -3.55 -3.74 2.17
N LEU A 149 -3.48 -4.47 1.06
CA LEU A 149 -2.47 -4.33 0.00
C LEU A 149 -3.18 -3.95 -1.28
N HIS A 150 -2.95 -2.75 -1.77
CA HIS A 150 -3.43 -2.31 -3.06
C HIS A 150 -2.42 -2.73 -4.13
N LEU A 151 -2.86 -3.50 -5.12
CA LEU A 151 -2.05 -3.95 -6.24
C LEU A 151 -2.45 -3.19 -7.50
N HIS A 152 -1.59 -2.31 -7.96
CA HIS A 152 -1.72 -1.64 -9.25
C HIS A 152 -1.24 -2.61 -10.33
N LEU A 153 -2.21 -3.26 -11.01
CA LEU A 153 -1.97 -4.43 -11.86
C LEU A 153 -1.96 -4.09 -13.35
N ILE A 154 -2.66 -3.02 -13.75
CA ILE A 154 -2.90 -2.67 -15.15
C ILE A 154 -2.72 -1.16 -15.31
N ASP A 155 -1.85 -0.76 -16.25
CA ASP A 155 -1.52 0.63 -16.55
C ASP A 155 -1.20 0.77 -18.06
N HIS A 156 -0.68 1.90 -18.49
CA HIS A 156 -0.31 2.18 -19.88
C HIS A 156 0.71 1.19 -20.49
N PHE A 157 1.37 0.35 -19.68
CA PHE A 157 2.18 -0.78 -20.16
C PHE A 157 1.38 -2.09 -20.28
N GLY A 158 0.10 -2.09 -19.91
CA GLY A 158 -0.76 -3.27 -19.94
C GLY A 158 -0.79 -4.03 -18.60
N PRO A 159 -1.50 -5.19 -18.58
CA PRO A 159 -1.61 -6.00 -17.37
C PRO A 159 -0.27 -6.62 -16.99
N CYS A 160 0.15 -6.50 -15.74
CA CYS A 160 1.40 -7.09 -15.24
C CYS A 160 1.41 -8.63 -15.25
N TYR A 161 0.38 -9.28 -15.75
CA TYR A 161 0.23 -10.72 -15.87
C TYR A 161 -0.35 -11.11 -17.24
N VAL A 162 -0.26 -12.38 -17.61
CA VAL A 162 -0.89 -12.87 -18.83
C VAL A 162 -2.38 -13.12 -18.59
N SER A 163 -3.24 -12.31 -19.21
CA SER A 163 -4.69 -12.45 -19.09
C SER A 163 -5.19 -13.61 -19.96
N ASP A 164 -6.06 -14.47 -19.40
CA ASP A 164 -6.78 -15.49 -20.14
C ASP A 164 -8.07 -14.92 -20.76
N ALA A 165 -8.64 -13.89 -20.13
CA ALA A 165 -9.88 -13.26 -20.57
C ALA A 165 -9.66 -12.35 -21.80
N VAL A 166 -8.49 -11.71 -21.90
CA VAL A 166 -8.12 -10.74 -22.94
C VAL A 166 -6.66 -10.94 -23.39
N PRO A 167 -6.33 -12.07 -24.03
CA PRO A 167 -4.95 -12.51 -24.26
C PRO A 167 -4.14 -11.62 -25.21
N GLU A 168 -4.77 -10.80 -26.02
CA GLU A 168 -4.12 -9.81 -26.89
C GLU A 168 -3.61 -8.59 -26.09
N TYR A 169 -4.17 -8.31 -24.90
CA TYR A 169 -3.74 -7.23 -24.02
C TYR A 169 -2.48 -7.63 -23.27
N LYS A 170 -1.33 -7.32 -23.82
CA LYS A 170 -0.02 -7.79 -23.35
C LYS A 170 0.68 -6.73 -22.52
N PHE A 171 1.47 -7.21 -21.56
CA PHE A 171 2.39 -6.38 -20.80
C PHE A 171 3.59 -5.97 -21.65
N LEU A 172 3.90 -4.68 -21.69
CA LEU A 172 4.94 -4.10 -22.55
C LEU A 172 6.22 -3.71 -21.78
N CYS A 173 6.22 -3.83 -20.45
CA CYS A 173 7.39 -3.51 -19.64
C CYS A 173 8.51 -4.55 -19.84
N SER A 174 9.77 -4.10 -19.80
CA SER A 174 10.96 -4.93 -20.01
C SER A 174 11.17 -6.03 -18.97
N SER A 175 10.64 -5.85 -17.75
CA SER A 175 10.68 -6.88 -16.69
C SER A 175 9.93 -8.16 -17.05
N GLY A 176 9.04 -8.10 -18.07
CA GLY A 176 8.10 -9.17 -18.35
C GLY A 176 6.98 -9.28 -17.33
N PRO A 177 5.90 -10.04 -17.65
CA PRO A 177 4.77 -10.20 -16.75
C PRO A 177 5.08 -11.14 -15.59
N CYS A 178 4.44 -10.92 -14.44
CA CYS A 178 4.44 -11.90 -13.36
C CYS A 178 3.53 -13.10 -13.71
N SER A 179 3.83 -14.25 -13.12
CA SER A 179 2.98 -15.43 -13.31
C SER A 179 1.71 -15.35 -12.46
N LYS A 180 0.62 -15.98 -12.90
CA LYS A 180 -0.59 -16.15 -12.07
C LYS A 180 -0.33 -16.96 -10.81
N GLU A 181 0.67 -17.85 -10.83
CA GLU A 181 1.13 -18.59 -9.66
C GLU A 181 1.70 -17.64 -8.60
N LEU A 182 2.52 -16.67 -9.00
CA LEU A 182 3.03 -15.63 -8.09
C LEU A 182 1.89 -14.81 -7.50
N LEU A 183 0.89 -14.40 -8.31
CA LEU A 183 -0.29 -13.68 -7.80
C LEU A 183 -1.06 -14.53 -6.78
N ARG A 184 -1.26 -15.84 -7.03
CA ARG A 184 -1.90 -16.73 -6.05
C ARG A 184 -1.08 -16.89 -4.77
N GLU A 185 0.24 -16.95 -4.85
CA GLU A 185 1.11 -16.97 -3.66
C GLU A 185 1.01 -15.65 -2.87
N ILE A 186 0.94 -14.50 -3.55
CA ILE A 186 0.69 -13.19 -2.91
C ILE A 186 -0.65 -13.22 -2.17
N VAL A 187 -1.72 -13.68 -2.83
CA VAL A 187 -3.06 -13.82 -2.23
C VAL A 187 -3.01 -14.70 -0.98
N ALA A 188 -2.40 -15.89 -1.08
CA ALA A 188 -2.30 -16.83 0.05
C ALA A 188 -1.49 -16.24 1.22
N THR A 189 -0.43 -15.48 0.93
CA THR A 189 0.40 -14.84 1.95
C THR A 189 -0.34 -13.69 2.63
N CYS A 190 -1.03 -12.85 1.87
CA CYS A 190 -1.86 -11.78 2.42
C CYS A 190 -2.98 -12.34 3.30
N GLN A 191 -3.67 -13.39 2.85
CA GLN A 191 -4.71 -14.06 3.63
C GLN A 191 -4.18 -14.62 4.96
N ALA A 192 -2.96 -15.17 4.97
CA ALA A 192 -2.33 -15.68 6.19
C ALA A 192 -2.04 -14.58 7.23
N PHE A 193 -1.95 -13.32 6.79
CA PHE A 193 -1.80 -12.14 7.64
C PHE A 193 -3.08 -11.32 7.78
N ALA A 194 -4.23 -11.85 7.36
CA ALA A 194 -5.53 -11.15 7.34
C ALA A 194 -5.47 -9.80 6.59
N ILE A 195 -4.56 -9.66 5.62
CA ILE A 195 -4.44 -8.52 4.71
C ILE A 195 -5.35 -8.78 3.51
N GLU A 196 -6.25 -7.85 3.25
CA GLU A 196 -7.12 -7.83 2.07
C GLU A 196 -6.36 -7.23 0.87
N ILE A 197 -6.51 -7.81 -0.33
CA ILE A 197 -5.97 -7.24 -1.56
C ILE A 197 -7.03 -6.39 -2.23
N ILE A 198 -6.64 -5.20 -2.71
CA ILE A 198 -7.44 -4.34 -3.58
C ILE A 198 -6.77 -4.38 -4.96
N PRO A 199 -7.34 -5.09 -5.96
CA PRO A 199 -6.79 -5.06 -7.32
C PRO A 199 -7.23 -3.80 -8.05
N GLU A 200 -6.30 -3.19 -8.80
CA GLU A 200 -6.55 -2.01 -9.61
C GLU A 200 -6.32 -2.29 -11.09
N LEU A 201 -7.25 -1.81 -11.88
CA LEU A 201 -7.15 -1.63 -13.33
C LEU A 201 -7.33 -0.15 -13.68
N GLU A 202 -6.91 0.25 -14.88
CA GLU A 202 -7.03 1.63 -15.34
C GLU A 202 -8.08 1.82 -16.42
N VAL A 203 -8.99 2.78 -16.19
CA VAL A 203 -9.98 3.29 -17.13
C VAL A 203 -10.46 4.69 -16.73
N PRO A 204 -10.67 5.66 -17.62
CA PRO A 204 -10.51 5.58 -19.07
C PRO A 204 -9.10 5.87 -19.59
N ALA A 205 -8.24 6.51 -18.77
CA ALA A 205 -6.88 6.88 -19.17
C ALA A 205 -5.89 5.72 -18.97
N HIS A 206 -4.59 6.00 -19.11
CA HIS A 206 -3.52 5.00 -19.04
C HIS A 206 -3.71 3.80 -20.00
N ALA A 207 -4.43 4.01 -21.11
CA ALA A 207 -4.93 2.96 -22.00
C ALA A 207 -4.00 2.62 -23.17
N ARG A 208 -2.74 3.12 -23.19
CA ARG A 208 -1.81 2.96 -24.31
C ARG A 208 -1.69 1.51 -24.79
N ALA A 209 -1.31 0.58 -23.92
CA ALA A 209 -1.14 -0.83 -24.32
C ALA A 209 -2.47 -1.46 -24.73
N LEU A 210 -3.59 -1.06 -24.10
CA LEU A 210 -4.93 -1.48 -24.47
C LEU A 210 -5.28 -1.03 -25.89
N CYS A 211 -5.08 0.25 -26.20
CA CYS A 211 -5.37 0.82 -27.51
C CYS A 211 -4.41 0.30 -28.61
N MET A 212 -3.20 -0.12 -28.25
CA MET A 212 -2.29 -0.82 -29.16
C MET A 212 -2.78 -2.24 -29.48
N ALA A 213 -3.28 -2.97 -28.49
CA ALA A 213 -3.83 -4.32 -28.66
C ALA A 213 -5.19 -4.30 -29.40
N TYR A 214 -6.03 -3.31 -29.08
CA TYR A 214 -7.36 -3.12 -29.65
C TYR A 214 -7.51 -1.71 -30.25
N PRO A 215 -7.00 -1.46 -31.47
CA PRO A 215 -7.00 -0.11 -32.08
C PRO A 215 -8.38 0.53 -32.24
N ALA A 216 -9.45 -0.29 -32.26
CA ALA A 216 -10.82 0.20 -32.29
C ALA A 216 -11.26 0.89 -30.99
N PHE A 217 -10.55 0.67 -29.88
CA PHE A 217 -10.88 1.24 -28.56
C PHE A 217 -10.38 2.66 -28.35
N LYS A 218 -9.42 3.13 -29.15
CA LYS A 218 -9.03 4.54 -29.13
C LYS A 218 -9.99 5.42 -29.94
N CYS A 219 -9.96 6.72 -29.67
CA CYS A 219 -10.69 7.70 -30.45
C CYS A 219 -10.23 7.70 -31.92
N ILE A 220 -11.19 7.78 -32.86
CA ILE A 220 -10.89 7.78 -34.31
C ILE A 220 -10.23 9.08 -34.78
N SER A 221 -10.30 10.15 -34.00
CA SER A 221 -9.62 11.41 -34.21
C SER A 221 -8.19 11.45 -33.70
N GLU A 222 -7.71 10.36 -33.09
CA GLU A 222 -6.40 10.31 -32.45
C GLU A 222 -5.36 9.66 -33.36
N ASP A 223 -4.27 10.38 -33.62
CA ASP A 223 -3.17 9.92 -34.46
C ASP A 223 -2.10 9.14 -33.69
N HIS A 224 -2.12 9.20 -32.34
CA HIS A 224 -1.15 8.60 -31.46
C HIS A 224 -1.60 7.22 -30.91
N PHE A 225 -0.97 6.77 -29.84
CA PHE A 225 -1.14 5.42 -29.29
C PHE A 225 -2.45 5.18 -28.50
N GLY A 226 -3.21 6.22 -28.17
CA GLY A 226 -4.40 6.14 -27.34
C GLY A 226 -4.10 6.28 -25.85
N TRP A 227 -4.13 7.52 -25.34
CA TRP A 227 -4.00 7.78 -23.91
C TRP A 227 -5.25 7.34 -23.12
N ALA A 228 -6.43 7.58 -23.71
CA ALA A 228 -7.71 7.21 -23.13
C ALA A 228 -8.54 6.36 -24.13
N ILE A 229 -9.36 5.46 -23.59
CA ILE A 229 -10.33 4.72 -24.38
C ILE A 229 -11.39 5.65 -24.97
N CYS A 230 -12.05 5.22 -26.04
CA CYS A 230 -13.20 5.89 -26.62
C CYS A 230 -14.51 5.32 -26.05
N PRO A 231 -15.20 5.98 -25.11
CA PRO A 231 -16.45 5.47 -24.53
C PRO A 231 -17.61 5.44 -25.52
N GLY A 232 -17.48 6.14 -26.67
CA GLY A 232 -18.41 6.05 -27.80
C GLY A 232 -18.29 4.76 -28.62
N ASN A 233 -17.36 3.85 -28.26
CA ASN A 233 -17.30 2.51 -28.79
C ASN A 233 -17.89 1.52 -27.78
N ASP A 234 -19.11 1.02 -28.04
CA ASP A 234 -19.82 0.15 -27.10
C ASP A 234 -19.12 -1.19 -26.83
N ASP A 235 -18.16 -1.63 -27.69
CA ASP A 235 -17.37 -2.87 -27.51
C ASP A 235 -16.39 -2.80 -26.33
N VAL A 236 -16.10 -1.60 -25.78
CA VAL A 236 -15.22 -1.46 -24.62
C VAL A 236 -15.83 -2.04 -23.34
N TRP A 237 -17.16 -2.01 -23.20
CA TRP A 237 -17.82 -2.46 -21.97
C TRP A 237 -17.77 -3.98 -21.78
N PRO A 238 -18.08 -4.82 -22.79
CA PRO A 238 -17.87 -6.26 -22.68
C PRO A 238 -16.40 -6.66 -22.46
N PHE A 239 -15.45 -5.85 -22.90
CA PHE A 239 -14.02 -6.04 -22.60
C PHE A 239 -13.73 -5.85 -21.12
N PHE A 240 -14.17 -4.72 -20.54
CA PHE A 240 -13.97 -4.45 -19.11
C PHE A 240 -14.74 -5.42 -18.21
N ASP A 241 -15.93 -5.87 -18.62
CA ASP A 241 -16.67 -6.90 -17.89
C ASP A 241 -15.86 -8.20 -17.75
N LYS A 242 -15.24 -8.67 -18.85
CA LYS A 242 -14.37 -9.85 -18.83
C LYS A 242 -13.13 -9.63 -17.95
N LEU A 243 -12.51 -8.45 -18.04
CA LEU A 243 -11.31 -8.13 -17.29
C LEU A 243 -11.59 -8.04 -15.78
N VAL A 244 -12.69 -7.40 -15.38
CA VAL A 244 -13.16 -7.36 -14.00
C VAL A 244 -13.49 -8.78 -13.51
N GLY A 245 -14.16 -9.59 -14.31
CA GLY A 245 -14.43 -11.00 -13.99
C GLY A 245 -13.16 -11.79 -13.68
N GLU A 246 -12.09 -11.64 -14.48
CA GLU A 246 -10.80 -12.28 -14.24
C GLU A 246 -10.14 -11.78 -12.94
N LEU A 247 -10.18 -10.47 -12.66
CA LEU A 247 -9.69 -9.93 -11.40
C LEU A 247 -10.45 -10.49 -10.19
N VAL A 248 -11.77 -10.64 -10.29
CA VAL A 248 -12.59 -11.24 -9.22
C VAL A 248 -12.23 -12.70 -8.99
N GLU A 249 -11.92 -13.47 -10.04
CA GLU A 249 -11.44 -14.85 -9.91
C GLU A 249 -10.05 -14.93 -9.26
N LEU A 250 -9.13 -14.03 -9.61
CA LEU A 250 -7.79 -13.98 -9.03
C LEU A 250 -7.80 -13.50 -7.58
N PHE A 251 -8.71 -12.57 -7.24
CA PHE A 251 -8.80 -11.93 -5.92
C PHE A 251 -10.19 -12.09 -5.27
N PRO A 252 -10.66 -13.32 -5.04
CA PRO A 252 -12.06 -13.58 -4.67
C PRO A 252 -12.47 -12.97 -3.33
N LYS A 253 -11.52 -12.71 -2.42
CA LYS A 253 -11.76 -12.13 -1.09
C LYS A 253 -11.70 -10.60 -1.08
N SER A 254 -11.34 -9.97 -2.18
CA SER A 254 -11.36 -8.52 -2.30
C SER A 254 -12.80 -8.00 -2.18
N GLU A 255 -13.01 -7.01 -1.33
CA GLU A 255 -14.28 -6.28 -1.24
C GLU A 255 -14.43 -5.28 -2.38
N TYR A 256 -13.31 -4.69 -2.81
CA TYR A 256 -13.26 -3.61 -3.79
C TYR A 256 -12.51 -4.02 -5.06
N ILE A 257 -12.92 -3.43 -6.18
CA ILE A 257 -12.11 -3.30 -7.40
C ILE A 257 -11.82 -1.81 -7.56
N HIS A 258 -10.56 -1.44 -7.66
CA HIS A 258 -10.15 -0.08 -7.99
C HIS A 258 -10.06 0.06 -9.50
N ILE A 259 -10.65 1.13 -10.05
CA ILE A 259 -10.75 1.32 -11.50
C ILE A 259 -9.83 2.43 -12.03
N GLY A 260 -8.89 2.93 -11.20
CA GLY A 260 -8.03 4.05 -11.55
C GLY A 260 -8.82 5.35 -11.68
N THR A 261 -8.94 5.85 -12.89
CA THR A 261 -9.66 7.08 -13.32
C THR A 261 -8.87 8.37 -13.27
N ASP A 262 -7.60 8.28 -12.88
CA ASP A 262 -6.71 9.43 -12.79
C ASP A 262 -6.21 9.89 -14.16
N GLU A 263 -5.76 11.13 -14.19
CA GLU A 263 -4.97 11.75 -15.26
C GLU A 263 -5.57 11.63 -16.68
N LEU A 264 -6.91 11.69 -16.81
CA LEU A 264 -7.56 11.71 -18.12
C LEU A 264 -7.03 12.83 -19.03
N GLU A 265 -6.68 13.98 -18.44
CA GLU A 265 -5.95 15.08 -19.05
C GLU A 265 -4.59 15.23 -18.38
N PHE A 266 -3.51 14.98 -19.10
CA PHE A 266 -2.15 15.08 -18.59
C PHE A 266 -1.32 16.04 -19.43
N ASP A 267 -1.67 17.32 -19.38
CA ASP A 267 -1.15 18.38 -20.23
C ASP A 267 0.37 18.59 -20.17
N ASP A 268 1.02 18.20 -19.07
CA ASP A 268 2.45 18.45 -18.85
C ASP A 268 3.37 17.54 -19.68
N LEU A 269 2.85 16.43 -20.24
CA LEU A 269 3.67 15.42 -20.92
C LEU A 269 3.65 15.53 -22.46
N GLY A 270 2.71 16.28 -23.03
CA GLY A 270 2.58 16.45 -24.46
C GLY A 270 1.24 16.00 -25.04
N PRO A 271 0.96 16.31 -26.32
CA PRO A 271 -0.35 16.09 -26.91
C PRO A 271 -0.77 14.61 -26.99
N GLU A 272 0.20 13.70 -27.00
CA GLU A 272 -0.06 12.25 -27.01
C GLU A 272 -0.68 11.72 -25.71
N TYR A 273 -0.66 12.50 -24.62
CA TYR A 273 -1.26 12.22 -23.32
C TYR A 273 -2.59 12.95 -23.11
N HIS A 274 -3.16 13.50 -24.17
CA HIS A 274 -4.45 14.18 -24.10
C HIS A 274 -5.60 13.26 -24.45
N CYS A 275 -6.75 13.53 -23.83
CA CYS A 275 -8.01 12.90 -24.15
C CYS A 275 -8.63 13.53 -25.41
N HIS A 276 -8.93 12.72 -26.41
CA HIS A 276 -9.47 13.16 -27.71
C HIS A 276 -11.00 13.06 -27.83
N TRP A 277 -11.74 13.00 -26.73
CA TRP A 277 -13.20 12.85 -26.74
C TRP A 277 -13.94 14.02 -27.39
N ASP A 278 -13.42 15.24 -27.22
CA ASP A 278 -14.04 16.45 -27.79
C ASP A 278 -14.05 16.46 -29.33
N THR A 279 -13.02 15.87 -29.94
CA THR A 279 -12.86 15.82 -31.40
C THR A 279 -13.34 14.50 -32.01
N CYS A 280 -13.66 13.50 -31.20
CA CYS A 280 -14.05 12.17 -31.67
C CYS A 280 -15.53 12.12 -32.06
N PRO A 281 -15.88 11.75 -33.33
CA PRO A 281 -17.27 11.63 -33.76
C PRO A 281 -18.08 10.57 -32.99
N ARG A 282 -17.42 9.47 -32.52
CA ARG A 282 -18.09 8.45 -31.70
C ARG A 282 -18.46 9.01 -30.32
N CYS A 283 -17.58 9.75 -29.69
CA CYS A 283 -17.86 10.43 -28.42
C CYS A 283 -18.95 11.50 -28.59
N ALA A 284 -18.94 12.26 -29.68
CA ALA A 284 -20.01 13.21 -30.00
C ALA A 284 -21.36 12.49 -30.18
N ALA A 285 -21.38 11.34 -30.85
CA ALA A 285 -22.59 10.53 -31.00
C ALA A 285 -23.06 9.94 -29.66
N LEU A 286 -22.15 9.50 -28.79
CA LEU A 286 -22.46 9.07 -27.43
C LEU A 286 -23.13 10.21 -26.64
N ARG A 287 -22.50 11.39 -26.61
CA ARG A 287 -23.06 12.55 -25.90
C ARG A 287 -24.47 12.89 -26.39
N ALA A 288 -24.70 12.86 -27.70
CA ALA A 288 -26.02 13.11 -28.27
C ALA A 288 -27.04 12.02 -27.90
N ARG A 289 -26.63 10.75 -27.91
CA ARG A 289 -27.49 9.59 -27.57
C ARG A 289 -27.91 9.59 -26.11
N GLU A 290 -26.96 9.84 -25.21
CA GLU A 290 -27.17 9.78 -23.76
C GLU A 290 -27.54 11.14 -23.13
N GLY A 291 -27.59 12.21 -23.94
CA GLY A 291 -27.91 13.56 -23.43
C GLY A 291 -26.83 14.17 -22.55
N LEU A 292 -25.56 13.81 -22.76
CA LEU A 292 -24.42 14.29 -21.98
C LEU A 292 -24.03 15.70 -22.46
N ALA A 293 -23.87 16.62 -21.52
CA ALA A 293 -23.64 18.03 -21.85
C ALA A 293 -22.23 18.31 -22.43
N ASP A 294 -21.22 17.59 -21.94
CA ASP A 294 -19.82 17.84 -22.25
C ASP A 294 -18.94 16.60 -21.97
N LYS A 295 -17.64 16.74 -22.14
CA LYS A 295 -16.63 15.71 -21.83
C LYS A 295 -16.64 15.28 -20.36
N ARG A 296 -16.97 16.17 -19.44
CA ARG A 296 -17.06 15.83 -18.01
C ARG A 296 -18.27 14.93 -17.72
N ALA A 297 -19.41 15.23 -18.30
CA ALA A 297 -20.57 14.35 -18.23
C ALA A 297 -20.28 12.97 -18.87
N GLU A 298 -19.51 12.95 -19.96
CA GLU A 298 -19.02 11.72 -20.59
C GLU A 298 -18.09 10.92 -19.64
N PHE A 299 -17.22 11.60 -18.86
CA PHE A 299 -16.42 10.94 -17.83
C PHE A 299 -17.29 10.29 -16.74
N TYR A 300 -18.32 10.99 -16.27
CA TYR A 300 -19.25 10.40 -15.28
C TYR A 300 -20.03 9.22 -15.85
N TYR A 301 -20.39 9.26 -17.11
CA TYR A 301 -20.96 8.09 -17.81
C TYR A 301 -20.01 6.87 -17.77
N VAL A 302 -18.71 7.08 -18.00
CA VAL A 302 -17.71 6.00 -17.83
C VAL A 302 -17.68 5.47 -16.41
N VAL A 303 -17.70 6.36 -15.40
CA VAL A 303 -17.74 5.98 -13.98
C VAL A 303 -18.98 5.13 -13.67
N GLU A 304 -20.15 5.53 -14.16
CA GLU A 304 -21.40 4.78 -13.98
C GLU A 304 -21.35 3.40 -14.65
N LYS A 305 -20.86 3.32 -15.89
CA LYS A 305 -20.72 2.05 -16.61
C LYS A 305 -19.77 1.09 -15.88
N MET A 306 -18.64 1.58 -15.37
CA MET A 306 -17.72 0.75 -14.59
C MET A 306 -18.31 0.35 -13.24
N HIS A 307 -19.08 1.23 -12.60
CA HIS A 307 -19.79 0.91 -11.37
C HIS A 307 -20.82 -0.22 -11.58
N GLU A 308 -21.61 -0.15 -12.67
CA GLU A 308 -22.54 -1.24 -13.06
C GLU A 308 -21.79 -2.57 -13.26
N ILE A 309 -20.66 -2.56 -13.98
CA ILE A 309 -19.83 -3.74 -14.24
C ILE A 309 -19.29 -4.30 -12.91
N VAL A 310 -18.65 -3.49 -12.10
CA VAL A 310 -18.05 -3.94 -10.81
C VAL A 310 -19.14 -4.51 -9.87
N GLN A 311 -20.29 -3.86 -9.79
CA GLN A 311 -21.42 -4.35 -8.99
C GLN A 311 -22.02 -5.65 -9.53
N SER A 312 -22.06 -5.86 -10.85
CA SER A 312 -22.55 -7.10 -11.45
C SER A 312 -21.72 -8.32 -11.02
N HIS A 313 -20.44 -8.12 -10.72
CA HIS A 313 -19.54 -9.12 -10.15
C HIS A 313 -19.58 -9.19 -8.61
N GLY A 314 -20.53 -8.51 -7.95
CA GLY A 314 -20.72 -8.54 -6.50
C GLY A 314 -19.63 -7.80 -5.70
N LYS A 315 -18.91 -6.86 -6.34
CA LYS A 315 -17.85 -6.06 -5.72
C LYS A 315 -18.27 -4.61 -5.57
N LYS A 316 -17.56 -3.88 -4.71
CA LYS A 316 -17.67 -2.42 -4.55
C LYS A 316 -16.58 -1.74 -5.38
N MET A 317 -16.86 -0.54 -5.85
CA MET A 317 -15.93 0.23 -6.64
C MET A 317 -15.11 1.20 -5.80
N MET A 318 -13.84 1.37 -6.15
CA MET A 318 -12.93 2.38 -5.63
C MET A 318 -12.29 3.12 -6.82
N MET A 319 -11.97 4.41 -6.65
CA MET A 319 -11.38 5.22 -7.72
C MET A 319 -10.58 6.40 -7.16
N TRP A 320 -9.68 6.95 -7.99
CA TRP A 320 -8.97 8.21 -7.69
C TRP A 320 -9.90 9.43 -7.80
N ASN A 321 -9.56 10.50 -7.11
CA ASN A 321 -10.43 11.67 -6.99
C ASN A 321 -10.26 12.75 -8.07
N ASP A 322 -9.13 12.79 -8.77
CA ASP A 322 -8.66 14.00 -9.47
C ASP A 322 -9.48 14.42 -10.70
N GLN A 323 -10.31 13.52 -11.24
CA GLN A 323 -11.20 13.84 -12.36
C GLN A 323 -12.63 14.19 -11.92
N ILE A 324 -12.91 14.16 -10.61
CA ILE A 324 -14.24 14.45 -10.08
C ILE A 324 -14.37 15.94 -9.74
N ASP A 325 -15.24 16.66 -10.44
CA ASP A 325 -15.60 18.04 -10.09
C ASP A 325 -16.62 18.07 -8.95
N ILE A 326 -16.17 18.47 -7.77
CA ILE A 326 -17.02 18.63 -6.59
C ILE A 326 -17.11 20.10 -6.14
N SER A 327 -16.52 21.03 -6.90
CA SER A 327 -16.42 22.44 -6.54
C SER A 327 -17.78 23.16 -6.45
N ASN A 328 -18.73 22.78 -7.31
CA ASN A 328 -20.07 23.39 -7.44
C ASN A 328 -21.21 22.45 -7.01
N GLY A 329 -20.93 21.49 -6.18
CA GLY A 329 -21.86 20.46 -5.74
C GLY A 329 -21.41 19.06 -6.15
N ALA A 330 -22.09 18.06 -5.65
CA ALA A 330 -21.69 16.70 -5.96
C ALA A 330 -22.15 16.32 -7.37
N PRO A 331 -21.29 15.69 -8.17
CA PRO A 331 -21.68 15.08 -9.42
C PRO A 331 -22.71 13.96 -9.17
N ASP A 332 -23.49 13.64 -10.17
CA ASP A 332 -24.46 12.54 -10.11
C ASP A 332 -23.74 11.20 -10.36
N ILE A 333 -22.93 10.79 -9.41
CA ILE A 333 -22.28 9.47 -9.37
C ILE A 333 -22.62 8.75 -8.05
N PRO A 334 -22.60 7.40 -8.02
CA PRO A 334 -22.95 6.62 -6.84
C PRO A 334 -22.12 6.98 -5.59
N ARG A 335 -22.78 7.14 -4.44
CA ARG A 335 -22.14 7.53 -3.17
C ARG A 335 -21.51 6.36 -2.42
N ASP A 336 -21.72 5.14 -2.85
CA ASP A 336 -21.08 3.93 -2.33
C ASP A 336 -19.67 3.70 -2.90
N ILE A 337 -19.28 4.45 -3.92
CA ILE A 337 -17.91 4.48 -4.44
C ILE A 337 -16.98 5.00 -3.36
N LEU A 338 -15.90 4.26 -3.10
CA LEU A 338 -14.84 4.67 -2.18
C LEU A 338 -13.85 5.56 -2.92
N ILE A 339 -13.70 6.82 -2.49
CA ILE A 339 -12.80 7.78 -3.12
C ILE A 339 -11.41 7.69 -2.50
N GLN A 340 -10.40 7.47 -3.33
CA GLN A 340 -9.00 7.60 -2.95
C GLN A 340 -8.53 9.02 -3.29
N PHE A 341 -8.28 9.79 -2.24
CA PHE A 341 -7.89 11.19 -2.38
C PHE A 341 -6.37 11.31 -2.43
N TRP A 342 -5.81 11.68 -3.59
CA TRP A 342 -4.37 11.82 -3.76
C TRP A 342 -3.90 13.26 -4.00
N ARG A 343 -4.72 14.11 -4.59
CA ARG A 343 -4.35 15.52 -4.80
C ARG A 343 -5.56 16.47 -4.80
N ILE A 344 -5.28 17.73 -4.43
CA ILE A 344 -6.11 18.86 -4.83
C ILE A 344 -5.77 19.18 -6.29
N ALA A 345 -6.73 19.72 -7.02
CA ALA A 345 -6.50 20.24 -8.36
C ALA A 345 -5.31 21.20 -8.40
N ALA A 346 -4.38 20.97 -9.31
CA ALA A 346 -3.35 21.93 -9.65
C ALA A 346 -3.71 22.63 -10.98
N PRO A 347 -3.52 23.94 -11.11
CA PRO A 347 -3.72 24.64 -12.38
C PRO A 347 -2.92 23.97 -13.50
N GLY A 348 -3.53 23.71 -14.66
CA GLY A 348 -2.91 23.08 -15.81
C GLY A 348 -2.82 21.55 -15.80
N ARG A 349 -3.34 20.89 -14.78
CA ARG A 349 -3.37 19.42 -14.67
C ARG A 349 -4.76 18.80 -14.60
N GLY A 350 -5.74 19.41 -15.22
CA GLY A 350 -7.07 18.87 -15.42
C GLY A 350 -8.04 18.82 -14.24
N PRO A 351 -7.69 18.57 -12.96
CA PRO A 351 -8.68 18.58 -11.89
C PRO A 351 -9.15 19.98 -11.54
N VAL A 352 -10.37 20.10 -11.06
CA VAL A 352 -11.01 21.37 -10.76
C VAL A 352 -10.50 21.96 -9.45
N GLU A 353 -10.08 23.22 -9.49
CA GLU A 353 -9.69 23.97 -8.29
C GLU A 353 -10.80 23.94 -7.23
N GLY A 354 -10.42 23.66 -5.98
CA GLY A 354 -11.37 23.57 -4.87
C GLY A 354 -11.97 22.18 -4.64
N CYS A 355 -11.56 21.15 -5.37
CA CYS A 355 -11.94 19.76 -5.09
C CYS A 355 -11.12 19.21 -3.92
N THR A 356 -11.49 19.58 -2.70
CA THR A 356 -10.78 19.20 -1.48
C THR A 356 -11.37 17.93 -0.86
N MET A 357 -10.59 17.28 0.02
CA MET A 357 -11.03 16.07 0.72
C MET A 357 -12.27 16.34 1.58
N GLU A 358 -12.35 17.50 2.21
CA GLU A 358 -13.48 17.94 3.01
C GLU A 358 -14.77 17.96 2.20
N LYS A 359 -14.74 18.49 0.97
CA LYS A 359 -15.89 18.54 0.10
C LYS A 359 -16.41 17.15 -0.29
N PHE A 360 -15.51 16.20 -0.57
CA PHE A 360 -15.92 14.80 -0.81
C PHE A 360 -16.65 14.22 0.41
N LEU A 361 -16.14 14.44 1.62
CA LEU A 361 -16.77 13.99 2.85
C LEU A 361 -18.12 14.66 3.11
N GLU A 362 -18.23 15.97 2.88
CA GLU A 362 -19.47 16.75 3.01
C GLU A 362 -20.55 16.28 2.03
N GLN A 363 -20.15 15.88 0.82
CA GLN A 363 -21.07 15.36 -0.20
C GLN A 363 -21.43 13.88 -0.02
N GLY A 364 -20.99 13.28 1.09
CA GLY A 364 -21.43 11.96 1.52
C GLY A 364 -20.55 10.80 1.06
N PHE A 365 -19.44 11.03 0.37
CA PHE A 365 -18.49 9.99 0.01
C PHE A 365 -17.71 9.49 1.22
N ARG A 366 -17.28 8.24 1.18
CA ARG A 366 -16.21 7.72 2.03
C ARG A 366 -14.88 7.96 1.34
N VAL A 367 -13.85 8.27 2.12
CA VAL A 367 -12.55 8.68 1.58
C VAL A 367 -11.41 7.92 2.25
N VAL A 368 -10.39 7.59 1.45
CA VAL A 368 -9.06 7.15 1.89
C VAL A 368 -8.06 8.26 1.58
N ASN A 369 -7.27 8.68 2.57
CA ASN A 369 -6.28 9.73 2.42
C ASN A 369 -4.96 9.16 1.86
N SER A 370 -4.71 9.44 0.59
CA SER A 370 -3.45 9.13 -0.10
C SER A 370 -2.77 10.41 -0.60
N HIS A 371 -2.97 11.54 0.14
CA HIS A 371 -2.52 12.85 -0.31
C HIS A 371 -1.02 12.88 -0.63
N TYR A 372 -0.73 13.09 -1.89
CA TYR A 372 0.55 12.95 -2.56
C TYR A 372 1.77 13.52 -1.82
N PRO A 373 1.76 14.74 -1.21
CA PRO A 373 2.96 15.25 -0.50
C PRO A 373 3.37 14.43 0.72
N TYR A 374 2.47 13.57 1.24
CA TYR A 374 2.67 12.81 2.49
C TYR A 374 2.55 11.30 2.33
N ALA A 375 1.89 10.84 1.26
CA ALA A 375 1.55 9.44 1.10
C ALA A 375 2.20 8.79 -0.13
N TYR A 376 2.93 9.55 -0.96
CA TYR A 376 3.61 9.02 -2.14
C TYR A 376 5.09 8.82 -1.89
N THR A 377 5.57 7.71 -2.40
CA THR A 377 6.98 7.44 -2.59
C THR A 377 7.16 7.08 -4.06
N ASP A 378 7.68 8.03 -4.83
CA ASP A 378 7.91 7.93 -6.26
C ASP A 378 9.23 8.60 -6.65
N GLN A 379 9.47 8.80 -7.95
CA GLN A 379 10.70 9.45 -8.45
C GLN A 379 10.95 10.85 -7.89
N ASN A 380 9.90 11.59 -7.57
CA ASN A 380 9.96 13.00 -7.18
C ASN A 380 9.68 13.23 -5.70
N HIS A 381 9.09 12.25 -5.01
CA HIS A 381 8.63 12.36 -3.65
C HIS A 381 9.14 11.21 -2.80
N TYR A 382 9.70 11.59 -1.68
CA TYR A 382 10.15 10.68 -0.65
C TYR A 382 9.50 11.05 0.69
N LEU A 383 8.95 10.05 1.35
CA LEU A 383 8.45 10.19 2.71
C LEU A 383 9.61 10.23 3.68
N SER A 384 10.00 11.42 4.10
CA SER A 384 10.97 11.54 5.19
C SER A 384 10.27 11.34 6.54
N PRO A 385 10.97 10.74 7.54
CA PRO A 385 10.47 10.68 8.90
C PRO A 385 10.04 12.06 9.44
N GLU A 386 10.74 13.12 9.06
CA GLU A 386 10.44 14.49 9.50
C GLU A 386 9.09 14.97 8.97
N LYS A 387 8.77 14.72 7.68
CA LYS A 387 7.45 15.02 7.13
C LYS A 387 6.32 14.27 7.84
N MET A 388 6.59 13.02 8.26
CA MET A 388 5.60 12.16 8.90
C MET A 388 5.40 12.45 10.38
N LYS A 389 6.26 13.24 11.01
CA LYS A 389 6.23 13.54 12.44
C LYS A 389 4.88 14.05 12.93
N THR A 390 4.30 15.00 12.19
CA THR A 390 3.02 15.64 12.51
C THR A 390 1.88 15.22 11.58
N TRP A 391 2.15 14.34 10.59
CA TRP A 391 1.11 13.87 9.70
C TRP A 391 0.14 12.91 10.41
N SER A 392 -1.11 12.96 10.00
CA SER A 392 -2.14 11.99 10.34
C SER A 392 -3.07 11.85 9.14
N TYR A 393 -3.64 10.67 8.94
CA TYR A 393 -4.66 10.50 7.89
C TYR A 393 -5.85 11.44 8.06
N ARG A 394 -6.08 11.95 9.27
CA ARG A 394 -7.13 12.93 9.59
C ARG A 394 -6.76 14.38 9.23
N LYS A 395 -5.55 14.61 8.75
CA LYS A 395 -5.14 15.94 8.30
C LYS A 395 -5.59 16.19 6.87
N ALA A 396 -6.35 17.27 6.69
CA ALA A 396 -6.64 17.83 5.39
C ALA A 396 -5.37 18.47 4.76
N PRO A 397 -5.37 18.76 3.46
CA PRO A 397 -4.27 19.46 2.81
C PRO A 397 -3.88 20.80 3.45
N ASP A 398 -4.82 21.54 4.02
CA ASP A 398 -4.59 22.79 4.76
C ASP A 398 -4.15 22.56 6.22
N GLN A 399 -3.89 21.31 6.61
CA GLN A 399 -3.50 20.86 7.96
C GLN A 399 -4.60 20.94 9.02
N SER A 400 -5.84 21.30 8.67
CA SER A 400 -6.99 21.14 9.57
C SER A 400 -7.24 19.66 9.90
N THR A 401 -7.88 19.40 11.04
CA THR A 401 -8.15 18.01 11.46
C THR A 401 -9.61 17.65 11.20
N LEU A 402 -9.83 16.61 10.40
CA LEU A 402 -11.14 16.10 10.06
C LEU A 402 -11.62 15.06 11.08
N GLN A 403 -12.85 15.26 11.58
CA GLN A 403 -13.48 14.38 12.56
C GLN A 403 -14.74 13.76 11.96
N THR A 404 -14.58 12.68 11.19
CA THR A 404 -15.69 11.98 10.55
C THR A 404 -15.38 10.51 10.35
N ASP A 405 -16.38 9.65 10.50
CA ASP A 405 -16.28 8.20 10.26
C ASP A 405 -16.25 7.85 8.76
N ARG A 406 -16.51 8.83 7.88
CA ARG A 406 -16.40 8.67 6.43
C ARG A 406 -14.94 8.69 5.94
N LEU A 407 -14.02 9.24 6.74
CA LEU A 407 -12.58 9.19 6.50
C LEU A 407 -12.02 7.92 7.14
N LEU A 408 -11.80 6.89 6.32
CA LEU A 408 -11.54 5.54 6.81
C LEU A 408 -10.11 5.33 7.29
N GLY A 409 -9.16 6.07 6.75
CA GLY A 409 -7.74 5.88 7.02
C GLY A 409 -6.87 6.43 5.91
N GLY A 410 -5.76 5.79 5.64
CA GLY A 410 -4.83 6.22 4.60
C GLY A 410 -4.12 5.09 3.89
N GLU A 411 -3.52 5.45 2.76
CA GLU A 411 -2.71 4.55 1.96
C GLU A 411 -1.41 5.23 1.55
N CYS A 412 -0.30 4.53 1.74
CA CYS A 412 1.00 4.90 1.19
C CYS A 412 1.16 4.30 -0.20
N CYS A 413 1.44 5.12 -1.21
CA CYS A 413 1.56 4.69 -2.60
C CYS A 413 3.03 4.62 -3.02
N ALA A 414 3.47 3.44 -3.47
CA ALA A 414 4.81 3.21 -4.00
C ALA A 414 4.74 3.00 -5.52
N TRP A 415 5.03 4.05 -6.29
CA TRP A 415 4.99 4.01 -7.73
C TRP A 415 6.33 3.57 -8.31
N MET A 416 6.27 2.53 -9.10
CA MET A 416 7.41 2.04 -9.87
C MET A 416 7.56 2.83 -11.15
N MET A 417 8.80 3.18 -11.50
CA MET A 417 9.07 4.01 -12.67
C MET A 417 10.19 3.37 -13.50
N GLY A 418 9.88 2.25 -14.16
CA GLY A 418 10.79 1.59 -15.09
C GLY A 418 11.51 0.37 -14.53
N ASP A 419 12.79 0.21 -14.87
CA ASP A 419 13.56 -0.98 -14.61
C ASP A 419 13.82 -1.23 -13.12
N TYR A 420 13.10 -2.22 -12.54
CA TYR A 420 13.28 -2.62 -11.15
C TYR A 420 14.66 -3.21 -10.85
N GLU A 421 15.30 -3.88 -11.81
CA GLU A 421 16.63 -4.48 -11.60
C GLU A 421 17.70 -3.42 -11.34
N SER A 422 17.60 -2.28 -12.03
CA SER A 422 18.51 -1.17 -11.79
C SER A 422 18.19 -0.37 -10.54
N TYR A 423 16.93 -0.44 -10.05
CA TYR A 423 16.46 0.27 -8.87
C TYR A 423 15.48 -0.56 -8.04
N PRO A 424 15.95 -1.45 -7.15
CA PRO A 424 15.10 -2.31 -6.31
C PRO A 424 14.42 -1.50 -5.18
N PHE A 425 13.50 -0.63 -5.57
CA PHE A 425 12.83 0.37 -4.75
C PHE A 425 12.10 -0.23 -3.54
N LEU A 426 11.38 -1.36 -3.71
CA LEU A 426 10.73 -2.05 -2.61
C LEU A 426 11.71 -2.60 -1.59
N GLY A 427 12.94 -2.91 -2.01
CA GLY A 427 13.93 -3.54 -1.14
C GLY A 427 14.58 -2.60 -0.12
N TYR A 428 14.73 -1.32 -0.43
CA TYR A 428 15.45 -0.39 0.46
C TYR A 428 14.77 0.94 0.72
N VAL A 429 13.96 1.48 -0.19
CA VAL A 429 13.22 2.73 0.07
C VAL A 429 11.98 2.48 0.92
N ILE A 430 11.24 1.43 0.60
CA ILE A 430 9.94 1.16 1.19
C ILE A 430 9.99 0.62 2.62
N PRO A 431 10.95 -0.21 3.08
CA PRO A 431 10.91 -0.77 4.42
C PRO A 431 10.77 0.24 5.57
N PRO A 432 11.56 1.34 5.65
CA PRO A 432 11.36 2.35 6.69
C PRO A 432 10.06 3.13 6.51
N VAL A 433 9.63 3.37 5.26
CA VAL A 433 8.36 4.05 4.96
C VAL A 433 7.18 3.26 5.50
N LEU A 434 7.14 1.94 5.28
CA LEU A 434 6.08 1.07 5.81
C LEU A 434 5.98 1.16 7.33
N ALA A 435 7.12 1.10 8.01
CA ALA A 435 7.13 1.16 9.47
C ALA A 435 6.57 2.48 9.99
N ILE A 436 7.03 3.60 9.44
CA ILE A 436 6.66 4.95 9.88
C ILE A 436 5.21 5.28 9.52
N PHE A 437 4.78 4.97 8.30
CA PHE A 437 3.43 5.24 7.85
C PHE A 437 2.41 4.32 8.56
N GLY A 438 2.75 3.04 8.74
CA GLY A 438 1.94 2.09 9.50
C GLY A 438 1.74 2.52 10.94
N ASP A 439 2.79 3.04 11.63
CA ASP A 439 2.70 3.60 12.97
C ASP A 439 1.69 4.75 13.04
N LYS A 440 1.71 5.66 12.04
CA LYS A 440 0.80 6.81 11.97
C LYS A 440 -0.64 6.45 11.62
N LEU A 441 -0.87 5.34 10.93
CA LEU A 441 -2.22 4.80 10.70
C LEU A 441 -2.75 4.03 11.91
N TRP A 442 -1.85 3.37 12.64
CA TRP A 442 -2.22 2.62 13.83
C TRP A 442 -2.56 3.53 15.01
N ASP A 443 -1.74 4.57 15.20
CA ASP A 443 -1.88 5.53 16.29
C ASP A 443 -1.63 6.96 15.79
N THR A 444 -2.67 7.78 15.78
CA THR A 444 -2.65 9.15 15.23
C THR A 444 -1.97 10.18 16.13
N ARG A 445 -1.55 9.81 17.34
CA ARG A 445 -0.82 10.73 18.23
C ARG A 445 0.48 11.19 17.59
N ASP A 446 0.86 12.44 17.83
CA ASP A 446 2.14 12.98 17.36
C ASP A 446 3.33 12.23 17.97
N ARG A 447 4.40 12.09 17.20
CA ARG A 447 5.63 11.40 17.61
C ARG A 447 6.82 12.34 17.60
N GLU A 448 7.64 12.24 18.63
CA GLU A 448 9.01 12.75 18.56
C GLU A 448 9.92 11.62 18.02
N HIS A 449 10.66 11.91 16.95
CA HIS A 449 11.63 10.98 16.39
C HIS A 449 12.94 11.06 17.18
N THR A 450 12.88 10.59 18.42
CA THR A 450 14.01 10.50 19.35
C THR A 450 14.98 9.39 18.94
N GLU A 451 16.13 9.31 19.57
CA GLU A 451 17.06 8.18 19.41
C GLU A 451 16.39 6.84 19.76
N GLU A 452 15.50 6.81 20.76
CA GLU A 452 14.71 5.60 21.08
C GLU A 452 13.79 5.18 19.91
N TYR A 453 13.20 6.14 19.17
CA TYR A 453 12.41 5.85 17.97
C TYR A 453 13.30 5.25 16.87
N ARG A 454 14.49 5.83 16.62
CA ARG A 454 15.46 5.32 15.64
C ARG A 454 15.93 3.90 16.00
N GLN A 455 16.22 3.64 17.26
CA GLN A 455 16.58 2.31 17.75
C GLN A 455 15.44 1.30 17.54
N THR A 456 14.20 1.71 17.80
CA THR A 456 13.02 0.88 17.58
C THR A 456 12.83 0.57 16.08
N LEU A 457 13.06 1.54 15.21
CA LEU A 457 13.02 1.36 13.77
C LEU A 457 14.13 0.41 13.28
N ALA A 458 15.35 0.54 13.82
CA ALA A 458 16.44 -0.38 13.52
C ALA A 458 16.14 -1.82 13.98
N GLU A 459 15.57 -1.97 15.17
CA GLU A 459 15.10 -3.26 15.67
C GLU A 459 14.00 -3.86 14.77
N TYR A 460 13.08 -3.02 14.29
CA TYR A 460 12.02 -3.43 13.37
C TYR A 460 12.58 -3.91 12.01
N LEU A 461 13.53 -3.20 11.43
CA LEU A 461 14.06 -3.50 10.10
C LEU A 461 15.14 -4.57 10.10
N PHE A 462 16.03 -4.56 11.09
CA PHE A 462 17.26 -5.34 11.10
C PHE A 462 17.35 -6.33 12.28
N GLY A 463 16.38 -6.30 13.19
CA GLY A 463 16.36 -7.14 14.37
C GLY A 463 17.34 -6.71 15.48
N ASN A 464 17.95 -5.54 15.38
CA ASN A 464 18.90 -5.01 16.36
C ASN A 464 18.83 -3.47 16.48
N ALA A 465 18.58 -2.99 17.68
CA ALA A 465 18.47 -1.56 18.00
C ALA A 465 19.78 -0.76 17.79
N GLU A 466 20.94 -1.42 17.74
CA GLU A 466 22.24 -0.75 17.57
C GLU A 466 22.56 -0.37 16.11
N TYR A 467 21.66 -0.70 15.16
CA TYR A 467 21.90 -0.47 13.72
C TYR A 467 21.43 0.89 13.24
N THR A 468 21.31 1.88 14.14
CA THR A 468 20.84 3.24 13.82
C THR A 468 21.75 4.01 12.86
N CYS A 469 23.05 3.71 12.83
CA CYS A 469 23.99 4.33 11.89
C CYS A 469 23.64 4.10 10.42
N ILE A 470 22.87 3.05 10.12
CA ILE A 470 22.40 2.77 8.75
C ILE A 470 21.50 3.91 8.26
N PHE A 471 20.71 4.50 9.15
CA PHE A 471 19.82 5.62 8.79
C PHE A 471 20.57 6.91 8.49
N ASP A 472 21.77 7.10 9.01
CA ASP A 472 22.59 8.27 8.69
C ASP A 472 23.04 8.19 7.24
N VAL A 473 23.40 6.98 6.77
CA VAL A 473 23.74 6.74 5.37
C VAL A 473 22.51 6.81 4.47
N ILE A 474 21.38 6.20 4.86
CA ILE A 474 20.14 6.20 4.07
C ILE A 474 19.55 7.60 3.98
N GLY A 475 19.53 8.35 5.09
CA GLY A 475 19.00 9.72 5.12
C GLY A 475 19.68 10.66 4.13
N ASP A 476 20.97 10.45 3.91
CA ASP A 476 21.75 11.24 2.94
C ASP A 476 21.60 10.72 1.49
N LEU A 477 21.18 9.46 1.31
CA LEU A 477 21.08 8.79 0.01
C LEU A 477 19.74 8.91 -0.69
N ILE A 478 18.69 9.32 0.00
CA ILE A 478 17.34 9.40 -0.53
C ILE A 478 16.94 10.88 -0.70
N PRO A 479 17.58 11.61 -1.61
CA PRO A 479 17.17 12.96 -1.97
C PRO A 479 15.97 12.90 -2.92
N PRO A 480 15.17 13.97 -3.01
CA PRO A 480 14.17 14.13 -4.06
C PRO A 480 14.89 14.07 -5.43
N ARG A 481 14.42 13.19 -6.30
CA ARG A 481 15.09 12.91 -7.58
C ARG A 481 14.77 13.88 -8.68
N LYS A 482 15.80 14.15 -9.48
CA LYS A 482 15.66 14.37 -10.93
C LYS A 482 16.39 13.21 -11.61
N SER A 483 15.62 12.34 -12.29
CA SER A 483 16.06 11.26 -13.20
C SER A 483 17.03 10.19 -12.66
N ALA A 484 16.97 9.00 -13.22
CA ALA A 484 17.74 7.74 -13.15
C ALA A 484 19.17 7.68 -12.54
N GLN A 485 19.65 8.72 -11.92
CA GLN A 485 20.92 8.75 -11.21
C GLN A 485 20.67 8.53 -9.72
N LEU A 486 21.15 7.43 -9.20
CA LEU A 486 21.07 7.01 -7.80
C LEU A 486 21.73 7.99 -6.82
N ILE A 487 22.46 8.98 -7.30
CA ILE A 487 23.19 9.98 -6.53
C ILE A 487 22.98 11.34 -7.19
N ALA A 488 22.25 12.24 -6.54
CA ALA A 488 22.26 13.63 -6.96
C ALA A 488 23.65 14.23 -6.66
N PRO A 489 24.27 14.95 -7.60
CA PRO A 489 25.60 15.52 -7.40
C PRO A 489 25.72 16.53 -6.23
N GLU A 490 24.61 16.96 -5.68
CA GLU A 490 24.52 17.97 -4.61
C GLU A 490 24.04 17.40 -3.26
N ALA A 491 23.75 16.08 -3.18
CA ALA A 491 23.44 15.44 -1.90
C ALA A 491 24.74 15.28 -1.09
N ASN A 492 24.66 15.40 0.23
CA ASN A 492 25.76 15.02 1.10
C ASN A 492 26.06 13.54 0.88
N VAL A 493 27.10 13.25 0.08
CA VAL A 493 27.56 11.87 -0.11
C VAL A 493 28.06 11.38 1.25
N PRO A 494 27.50 10.29 1.80
CA PRO A 494 27.97 9.78 3.09
C PRO A 494 29.46 9.46 3.01
N THR A 495 30.17 9.68 4.10
CA THR A 495 31.59 9.38 4.18
C THR A 495 31.81 7.88 3.95
N LEU A 496 32.89 7.50 3.28
CA LEU A 496 33.24 6.09 3.08
C LEU A 496 33.34 5.33 4.42
N ASP A 497 33.80 5.98 5.48
CA ASP A 497 33.86 5.40 6.82
C ASP A 497 32.47 5.06 7.36
N ALA A 498 31.46 5.92 7.14
CA ALA A 498 30.07 5.70 7.55
C ALA A 498 29.45 4.54 6.75
N VAL A 499 29.73 4.48 5.44
CA VAL A 499 29.30 3.38 4.56
C VAL A 499 29.92 2.06 5.01
N ASP A 500 31.22 2.03 5.28
CA ASP A 500 31.94 0.82 5.71
C ASP A 500 31.48 0.34 7.09
N ALA A 501 31.23 1.25 8.04
CA ALA A 501 30.68 0.91 9.34
C ALA A 501 29.26 0.29 9.23
N SER A 502 28.43 0.85 8.35
CA SER A 502 27.08 0.34 8.10
C SER A 502 27.11 -1.02 7.41
N LEU A 503 27.97 -1.24 6.41
CA LEU A 503 28.16 -2.51 5.74
C LEU A 503 28.63 -3.59 6.72
N ALA A 504 29.57 -3.27 7.63
CA ALA A 504 30.03 -4.22 8.65
C ALA A 504 28.86 -4.71 9.53
N LYS A 505 27.96 -3.81 9.93
CA LYS A 505 26.77 -4.16 10.74
C LYS A 505 25.75 -4.95 9.92
N LEU A 506 25.41 -4.52 8.70
CA LEU A 506 24.42 -5.21 7.85
C LEU A 506 24.80 -6.66 7.57
N ARG A 507 26.11 -6.95 7.38
CA ARG A 507 26.62 -8.30 7.17
C ARG A 507 26.50 -9.23 8.38
N THR A 508 26.24 -8.69 9.58
CA THR A 508 26.02 -9.46 10.81
C THR A 508 24.53 -9.69 11.13
N VAL A 509 23.60 -9.30 10.24
CA VAL A 509 22.16 -9.56 10.43
C VAL A 509 21.90 -11.07 10.34
N GLU A 510 21.66 -11.68 11.49
CA GLU A 510 21.39 -13.13 11.61
C GLU A 510 19.92 -13.47 11.36
N SER A 511 19.00 -12.53 11.72
CA SER A 511 17.56 -12.73 11.57
C SER A 511 17.19 -12.97 10.11
N ARG A 512 16.69 -14.17 9.81
CA ARG A 512 16.24 -14.54 8.46
C ARG A 512 15.11 -13.60 7.99
N ALA A 513 14.25 -13.17 8.91
CA ALA A 513 13.16 -12.24 8.64
C ALA A 513 13.65 -10.84 8.19
N CYS A 514 14.84 -10.43 8.62
CA CYS A 514 15.44 -9.14 8.29
C CYS A 514 16.50 -9.24 7.16
N ARG A 515 16.88 -10.46 6.77
CA ARG A 515 18.02 -10.71 5.86
C ARG A 515 17.83 -10.10 4.48
N ASN A 516 16.62 -10.17 3.92
CA ASN A 516 16.36 -9.59 2.60
C ASN A 516 16.55 -8.09 2.63
N THR A 517 15.97 -7.39 3.61
CA THR A 517 16.15 -5.94 3.79
C THR A 517 17.63 -5.60 3.95
N ALA A 518 18.36 -6.32 4.81
CA ALA A 518 19.79 -6.10 5.01
C ALA A 518 20.60 -6.32 3.72
N GLN A 519 20.30 -7.37 2.95
CA GLN A 519 20.96 -7.67 1.69
C GLN A 519 20.77 -6.56 0.65
N ASN A 520 19.56 -6.00 0.55
CA ASN A 520 19.28 -4.89 -0.36
C ASN A 520 20.11 -3.65 0.01
N TYR A 521 20.23 -3.35 1.30
CA TYR A 521 21.10 -2.25 1.73
C TYR A 521 22.58 -2.52 1.52
N ILE A 522 23.03 -3.79 1.68
CA ILE A 522 24.42 -4.16 1.36
C ILE A 522 24.70 -3.87 -0.12
N VAL A 523 23.83 -4.31 -1.04
CA VAL A 523 24.00 -4.06 -2.48
C VAL A 523 24.02 -2.57 -2.78
N LEU A 524 23.13 -1.79 -2.16
CA LEU A 524 23.11 -0.33 -2.32
C LEU A 524 24.42 0.30 -1.84
N PHE A 525 24.89 -0.03 -0.65
CA PHE A 525 26.08 0.57 -0.04
C PHE A 525 27.38 0.15 -0.73
N GLU A 526 27.44 -1.07 -1.27
CA GLU A 526 28.58 -1.51 -2.09
C GLU A 526 28.70 -0.71 -3.39
N LYS A 527 27.57 -0.35 -4.02
CA LYS A 527 27.57 0.56 -5.19
C LYS A 527 28.15 1.93 -4.87
N LEU A 528 27.99 2.44 -3.64
CA LEU A 528 28.55 3.74 -3.21
C LEU A 528 30.07 3.72 -2.99
N ARG A 529 30.67 2.54 -2.80
CA ARG A 529 32.11 2.38 -2.65
C ARG A 529 32.85 2.36 -4.00
N THR A 530 32.12 2.14 -5.08
CA THR A 530 32.69 2.04 -6.43
C THR A 530 32.58 3.42 -7.09
N PRO A 531 33.70 4.08 -7.45
CA PRO A 531 33.69 5.41 -8.03
C PRO A 531 33.03 5.47 -9.41
#